data_1f47fa8a20072144356373016c608077
#
_entry.id   1f47fa8a20072144356373016c608077
#
_cell.length_a   1.000
_cell.length_b   1.000
_cell.length_c   1.000
_cell.angle_alpha   90.00
_cell.angle_beta   90.00
_cell.angle_gamma   90.00
#
_symmetry.space_group_name_H-M   'P 1'
#
loop_
_entity.id
_entity.type
_entity.pdbx_description
1 polymer ?
#
loop_
_entity_poly.entity_id
_entity_poly.type
_entity_poly.pdbx_seq_one_letter_code
_entity_poly.pdbx_strand_id
1 'polypeptide(L)'
;MIAGDSKEYEILVEACESLTSDNLLTAEIGVRQGLGSKLILENLKHKKHWHIGIDPYGNISYEHFDDQPSIVCNYTNSMKVDLLRDLNFENFTLYQLGDDEFMKKFCDGVPIYREKKEIINTYDLVHFDGPHKTVDVINEAIFFGKRSK
;
A
#
# COMPACT_ATOMS: atom_id res chain seq x y z
N MET A 1 -6.71 16.46 -6.33
CA MET A 1 -7.20 16.27 -4.95
C MET A 1 -7.01 14.82 -4.55
N ILE A 2 -6.39 14.57 -3.42
CA ILE A 2 -6.28 13.22 -2.86
C ILE A 2 -7.58 12.92 -2.13
N ALA A 3 -8.26 11.85 -2.53
CA ALA A 3 -9.54 11.45 -2.00
C ALA A 3 -9.56 9.94 -1.69
N GLY A 4 -10.44 9.54 -0.82
CA GLY A 4 -10.74 8.16 -0.49
C GLY A 4 -12.23 7.96 -0.25
N ASP A 5 -12.63 6.73 -0.20
CA ASP A 5 -14.03 6.31 -0.09
C ASP A 5 -14.33 5.43 1.14
N SER A 6 -13.35 5.20 1.99
CA SER A 6 -13.50 4.41 3.21
C SER A 6 -13.65 5.29 4.46
N LYS A 7 -14.56 4.90 5.34
CA LYS A 7 -14.72 5.48 6.68
C LYS A 7 -13.71 4.92 7.69
N GLU A 8 -12.89 3.97 7.28
CA GLU A 8 -11.92 3.27 8.15
C GLU A 8 -10.61 4.06 8.32
N TYR A 9 -10.48 5.21 7.67
CA TYR A 9 -9.25 6.02 7.73
C TYR A 9 -8.93 6.57 9.12
N GLU A 10 -9.92 6.75 9.99
CA GLU A 10 -9.68 7.11 11.39
C GLU A 10 -8.91 6.01 12.13
N ILE A 11 -9.29 4.75 11.91
CA ILE A 11 -8.60 3.58 12.46
C ILE A 11 -7.16 3.49 11.93
N LEU A 12 -6.96 3.83 10.66
CA LEU A 12 -5.63 3.86 10.06
C LEU A 12 -4.72 4.89 10.74
N VAL A 13 -5.24 6.08 11.04
CA VAL A 13 -4.51 7.11 11.78
C VAL A 13 -4.15 6.62 13.18
N GLU A 14 -5.10 6.04 13.91
CA GLU A 14 -4.85 5.45 15.23
C GLU A 14 -3.79 4.36 15.19
N ALA A 15 -3.82 3.51 14.16
CA ALA A 15 -2.80 2.49 13.95
C ALA A 15 -1.41 3.10 13.75
N CYS A 16 -1.29 4.16 12.95
CA CYS A 16 -0.04 4.89 12.78
C CYS A 16 0.49 5.45 14.10
N GLU A 17 -0.40 6.07 14.88
CA GLU A 17 -0.05 6.66 16.19
C GLU A 17 0.40 5.61 17.20
N SER A 18 -0.06 4.37 17.09
CA SER A 18 0.30 3.26 17.97
C SER A 18 1.71 2.70 17.73
N LEU A 19 2.35 3.03 16.61
CA LEU A 19 3.66 2.52 16.24
C LEU A 19 4.77 3.17 17.09
N THR A 20 5.52 2.35 17.79
CA THR A 20 6.55 2.81 18.74
C THR A 20 7.96 2.79 18.19
N SER A 21 8.24 1.99 17.16
CA SER A 21 9.55 1.94 16.51
C SER A 21 9.88 3.25 15.79
N ASP A 22 11.14 3.63 15.80
CA ASP A 22 11.64 4.81 15.09
C ASP A 22 12.11 4.52 13.67
N ASN A 23 12.11 3.26 13.26
CA ASN A 23 12.52 2.82 11.94
C ASN A 23 11.43 1.93 11.34
N LEU A 24 10.60 2.49 10.48
CA LEU A 24 9.36 1.89 10.05
C LEU A 24 9.35 1.58 8.56
N LEU A 25 8.81 0.43 8.21
CA LEU A 25 8.37 0.08 6.86
C LEU A 25 6.85 -0.14 6.87
N THR A 26 6.14 0.57 6.03
CA THR A 26 4.69 0.44 5.87
C THR A 26 4.32 0.16 4.42
N ALA A 27 3.16 -0.43 4.22
CA ALA A 27 2.64 -0.70 2.88
C ALA A 27 1.13 -0.48 2.79
N GLU A 28 0.67 -0.18 1.59
CA GLU A 28 -0.76 -0.16 1.24
C GLU A 28 -0.99 -0.95 -0.03
N ILE A 29 -1.94 -1.88 0.00
CA ILE A 29 -2.43 -2.59 -1.17
C ILE A 29 -3.75 -1.96 -1.60
N GLY A 30 -3.79 -1.48 -2.86
CA GLY A 30 -4.92 -0.71 -3.36
C GLY A 30 -4.79 0.77 -3.01
N VAL A 31 -3.91 1.47 -3.69
CA VAL A 31 -3.59 2.88 -3.42
C VAL A 31 -4.61 3.83 -4.00
N ARG A 32 -5.07 3.55 -5.22
CA ARG A 32 -6.06 4.33 -5.96
C ARG A 32 -5.72 5.83 -6.01
N GLN A 33 -6.51 6.68 -5.36
CA GLN A 33 -6.28 8.13 -5.33
C GLN A 33 -5.31 8.58 -4.21
N GLY A 34 -4.91 7.66 -3.33
CA GLY A 34 -3.79 7.84 -2.41
C GLY A 34 -4.09 8.43 -1.05
N LEU A 35 -5.37 8.49 -0.62
CA LEU A 35 -5.67 9.04 0.71
C LEU A 35 -5.06 8.19 1.84
N GLY A 36 -5.15 6.86 1.76
CA GLY A 36 -4.55 5.96 2.75
C GLY A 36 -3.03 6.16 2.85
N SER A 37 -2.34 6.12 1.71
CA SER A 37 -0.90 6.37 1.64
C SER A 37 -0.52 7.75 2.17
N LYS A 38 -1.28 8.79 1.83
CA LYS A 38 -1.05 10.15 2.33
C LYS A 38 -1.15 10.22 3.85
N LEU A 39 -2.18 9.62 4.43
CA LEU A 39 -2.38 9.60 5.88
C LEU A 39 -1.23 8.89 6.60
N ILE A 40 -0.79 7.75 6.08
CA ILE A 40 0.36 7.02 6.62
C ILE A 40 1.62 7.88 6.58
N LEU A 41 1.92 8.46 5.42
CA LEU A 41 3.12 9.29 5.23
C LEU A 41 3.11 10.54 6.12
N GLU A 42 2.00 11.24 6.22
CA GLU A 42 1.86 12.44 7.04
C GLU A 42 1.93 12.14 8.54
N ASN A 43 1.27 11.08 9.00
CA ASN A 43 1.25 10.72 10.42
C ASN A 43 2.58 10.13 10.91
N LEU A 44 3.41 9.62 10.03
CA LEU A 44 4.72 9.05 10.35
C LEU A 44 5.91 9.91 9.93
N LYS A 45 5.69 11.13 9.47
CA LYS A 45 6.74 12.04 8.98
C LYS A 45 7.81 12.41 10.02
N HIS A 46 7.50 12.27 11.29
CA HIS A 46 8.41 12.55 12.41
C HIS A 46 9.33 11.36 12.76
N LYS A 47 9.16 10.23 12.06
CA LYS A 47 9.92 9.00 12.25
C LYS A 47 10.76 8.67 11.01
N LYS A 48 11.78 7.87 11.19
CA LYS A 48 12.52 7.26 10.09
C LYS A 48 11.62 6.19 9.46
N HIS A 49 10.99 6.53 8.33
CA HIS A 49 9.88 5.79 7.76
C HIS A 49 10.03 5.65 6.24
N TRP A 50 9.64 4.52 5.70
CA TRP A 50 9.46 4.29 4.28
C TRP A 50 8.10 3.68 4.00
N HIS A 51 7.38 4.19 3.00
CA HIS A 51 6.07 3.70 2.61
C HIS A 51 6.08 3.12 1.21
N ILE A 52 5.38 2.01 1.03
CA ILE A 52 5.23 1.32 -0.24
C ILE A 52 3.74 1.29 -0.62
N GLY A 53 3.42 1.81 -1.80
CA GLY A 53 2.12 1.64 -2.41
C GLY A 53 2.17 0.53 -3.47
N ILE A 54 1.16 -0.33 -3.48
CA ILE A 54 1.02 -1.43 -4.42
C ILE A 54 -0.34 -1.31 -5.10
N ASP A 55 -0.35 -1.09 -6.40
CA ASP A 55 -1.58 -0.93 -7.17
C ASP A 55 -1.31 -1.24 -8.65
N PRO A 56 -2.10 -2.11 -9.31
CA PRO A 56 -1.87 -2.44 -10.69
C PRO A 56 -2.17 -1.29 -11.68
N TYR A 57 -3.08 -0.37 -11.37
CA TYR A 57 -3.54 0.67 -12.29
C TYR A 57 -3.80 0.13 -13.71
N GLY A 58 -3.71 0.97 -14.75
CA GLY A 58 -3.67 0.52 -16.15
C GLY A 58 -5.02 0.24 -16.79
N ASN A 59 -6.13 0.67 -16.17
CA ASN A 59 -7.50 0.47 -16.70
C ASN A 59 -7.86 -1.01 -16.90
N ILE A 60 -7.33 -1.89 -16.07
CA ILE A 60 -7.59 -3.33 -16.17
C ILE A 60 -8.94 -3.70 -15.55
N SER A 61 -9.52 -4.80 -16.05
CA SER A 61 -10.67 -5.45 -15.43
C SER A 61 -10.19 -6.51 -14.44
N TYR A 62 -10.85 -6.61 -13.29
CA TYR A 62 -10.58 -7.67 -12.34
C TYR A 62 -11.81 -7.98 -11.50
N GLU A 63 -11.84 -9.15 -10.89
CA GLU A 63 -12.87 -9.54 -9.92
C GLU A 63 -12.50 -9.01 -8.54
N HIS A 64 -13.31 -8.11 -8.01
CA HIS A 64 -13.07 -7.47 -6.73
C HIS A 64 -13.69 -8.23 -5.55
N PHE A 65 -14.83 -8.87 -5.79
CA PHE A 65 -15.57 -9.66 -4.80
C PHE A 65 -15.81 -11.07 -5.31
N ASP A 66 -15.95 -12.03 -4.39
CA ASP A 66 -16.18 -13.45 -4.72
C ASP A 66 -17.46 -13.71 -5.54
N ASP A 67 -18.51 -12.92 -5.29
CA ASP A 67 -19.86 -13.11 -5.83
C ASP A 67 -20.25 -12.11 -6.92
N GLN A 68 -19.30 -11.30 -7.39
CA GLN A 68 -19.56 -10.28 -8.40
C GLN A 68 -18.77 -10.56 -9.68
N PRO A 69 -19.36 -10.24 -10.85
CA PRO A 69 -18.64 -10.34 -12.11
C PRO A 69 -17.46 -9.37 -12.16
N SER A 70 -16.52 -9.64 -13.04
CA SER A 70 -15.41 -8.72 -13.34
C SER A 70 -15.93 -7.34 -13.67
N ILE A 71 -15.35 -6.34 -13.03
CA ILE A 71 -15.66 -4.92 -13.28
C ILE A 71 -14.45 -4.22 -13.88
N VAL A 72 -14.69 -3.20 -14.70
CA VAL A 72 -13.62 -2.30 -15.11
C VAL A 72 -13.14 -1.57 -13.87
N CYS A 73 -11.85 -1.69 -13.60
CA CYS A 73 -11.25 -1.12 -12.42
C CYS A 73 -11.30 0.41 -12.46
N ASN A 74 -11.64 1.01 -11.33
CA ASN A 74 -11.52 2.45 -11.13
C ASN A 74 -10.06 2.91 -10.92
N TYR A 75 -9.11 2.01 -11.07
CA TYR A 75 -7.68 2.28 -10.92
C TYR A 75 -7.07 2.65 -12.27
N THR A 76 -7.31 3.88 -12.71
CA THR A 76 -6.91 4.35 -14.02
C THR A 76 -5.49 4.89 -14.05
N ASN A 77 -4.90 4.95 -15.24
CA ASN A 77 -3.60 5.58 -15.42
C ASN A 77 -3.62 7.07 -15.06
N SER A 78 -4.73 7.76 -15.26
CA SER A 78 -4.87 9.16 -14.82
C SER A 78 -4.81 9.30 -13.31
N MET A 79 -5.42 8.38 -12.54
CA MET A 79 -5.28 8.36 -11.07
C MET A 79 -3.85 8.19 -10.62
N LYS A 80 -3.09 7.31 -11.29
CA LYS A 80 -1.65 7.13 -11.01
C LYS A 80 -0.86 8.42 -11.25
N VAL A 81 -1.10 9.10 -12.36
CA VAL A 81 -0.42 10.35 -12.68
C VAL A 81 -0.74 11.42 -11.62
N ASP A 82 -2.01 11.56 -11.25
CA ASP A 82 -2.45 12.50 -10.24
C ASP A 82 -1.84 12.17 -8.86
N LEU A 83 -1.80 10.89 -8.50
CA LEU A 83 -1.17 10.43 -7.26
C LEU A 83 0.30 10.84 -7.20
N LEU A 84 1.08 10.55 -8.23
CA LEU A 84 2.51 10.85 -8.28
C LEU A 84 2.81 12.35 -8.25
N ARG A 85 1.91 13.17 -8.78
CA ARG A 85 2.00 14.62 -8.71
C ARG A 85 1.66 15.14 -7.30
N ASP A 86 0.60 14.62 -6.70
CA ASP A 86 0.02 15.15 -5.46
C ASP A 86 0.67 14.55 -4.21
N LEU A 87 1.24 13.35 -4.31
CA LEU A 87 1.90 12.64 -3.22
C LEU A 87 3.43 12.79 -3.35
N ASN A 88 3.92 13.97 -3.04
CA ASN A 88 5.32 14.34 -3.20
C ASN A 88 6.14 14.06 -1.93
N PHE A 89 6.39 12.78 -1.65
CA PHE A 89 7.22 12.33 -0.53
C PHE A 89 8.45 11.57 -1.03
N GLU A 90 9.62 11.90 -0.51
CA GLU A 90 10.89 11.24 -0.88
C GLU A 90 10.96 9.78 -0.37
N ASN A 91 10.24 9.47 0.69
CA ASN A 91 10.20 8.15 1.33
C ASN A 91 9.01 7.30 0.88
N PHE A 92 8.58 7.47 -0.36
CA PHE A 92 7.48 6.73 -0.97
C PHE A 92 7.91 6.02 -2.25
N THR A 93 7.56 4.73 -2.37
CA THR A 93 7.74 3.96 -3.60
C THR A 93 6.39 3.42 -4.05
N LEU A 94 5.99 3.71 -5.28
CA LEU A 94 4.82 3.10 -5.90
C LEU A 94 5.25 1.94 -6.80
N TYR A 95 4.71 0.75 -6.53
CA TYR A 95 4.84 -0.40 -7.40
C TYR A 95 3.55 -0.58 -8.20
N GLN A 96 3.63 -0.42 -9.51
CA GLN A 96 2.52 -0.71 -10.42
C GLN A 96 2.49 -2.22 -10.69
N LEU A 97 2.00 -2.97 -9.71
CA LEU A 97 1.91 -4.43 -9.72
C LEU A 97 0.59 -4.86 -9.09
N GLY A 98 0.09 -6.02 -9.48
CA GLY A 98 -0.91 -6.72 -8.69
C GLY A 98 -0.30 -7.21 -7.37
N ASP A 99 -1.15 -7.49 -6.39
CA ASP A 99 -0.73 -7.99 -5.09
C ASP A 99 0.07 -9.30 -5.19
N ASP A 100 -0.41 -10.25 -5.99
CA ASP A 100 0.26 -11.54 -6.24
C ASP A 100 1.62 -11.36 -6.94
N GLU A 101 1.71 -10.46 -7.88
CA GLU A 101 2.98 -10.13 -8.56
C GLU A 101 3.98 -9.52 -7.57
N PHE A 102 3.53 -8.60 -6.73
CA PHE A 102 4.36 -8.00 -5.69
C PHE A 102 4.87 -9.04 -4.69
N MET A 103 3.98 -9.88 -4.19
CA MET A 103 4.34 -10.92 -3.22
C MET A 103 5.36 -11.92 -3.78
N LYS A 104 5.23 -12.29 -5.05
CA LYS A 104 6.19 -13.13 -5.75
C LYS A 104 7.55 -12.47 -5.90
N LYS A 105 7.55 -11.22 -6.36
CA LYS A 105 8.76 -10.49 -6.72
C LYS A 105 9.58 -10.06 -5.50
N PHE A 106 8.92 -9.71 -4.41
CA PHE A 106 9.54 -9.14 -3.21
C PHE A 106 9.40 -10.03 -1.98
N CYS A 107 9.35 -11.34 -2.17
CA CYS A 107 9.27 -12.30 -1.06
C CYS A 107 10.50 -12.26 -0.14
N ASP A 108 11.64 -11.84 -0.64
CA ASP A 108 12.89 -11.70 0.11
C ASP A 108 13.17 -10.27 0.60
N GLY A 109 12.22 -9.37 0.41
CA GLY A 109 12.30 -8.00 0.86
C GLY A 109 12.23 -6.96 -0.26
N VAL A 110 12.03 -5.73 0.13
CA VAL A 110 11.93 -4.59 -0.78
C VAL A 110 13.11 -3.64 -0.62
N PRO A 111 13.58 -3.04 -1.72
CA PRO A 111 14.62 -2.03 -1.62
C PRO A 111 14.03 -0.71 -1.12
N ILE A 112 14.71 -0.09 -0.17
CA ILE A 112 14.46 1.28 0.26
C ILE A 112 15.73 2.11 0.09
N TYR A 113 15.57 3.39 -0.17
CA TYR A 113 16.67 4.29 -0.54
C TYR A 113 16.70 5.48 0.41
N ARG A 114 17.35 5.29 1.56
CA ARG A 114 17.61 6.37 2.51
C ARG A 114 19.01 6.97 2.24
N GLU A 115 19.90 6.93 3.22
CA GLU A 115 21.30 7.28 3.03
C GLU A 115 22.02 6.29 2.12
N LYS A 116 21.60 5.03 2.17
CA LYS A 116 22.08 3.94 1.32
C LYS A 116 20.91 3.03 0.94
N LYS A 117 21.10 2.20 -0.08
CA LYS A 117 20.15 1.15 -0.42
C LYS A 117 20.14 0.08 0.68
N GLU A 118 18.97 -0.25 1.18
CA GLU A 118 18.72 -1.35 2.12
C GLU A 118 17.62 -2.26 1.57
N ILE A 119 17.69 -3.54 1.88
CA ILE A 119 16.62 -4.50 1.60
C ILE A 119 15.94 -4.83 2.92
N ILE A 120 14.65 -4.56 3.04
CA ILE A 120 13.87 -4.78 4.26
C ILE A 120 12.73 -5.74 3.97
N ASN A 121 12.54 -6.71 4.87
CA ASN A 121 11.55 -7.77 4.75
C ASN A 121 10.58 -7.84 5.93
N THR A 122 10.55 -6.85 6.80
CA THR A 122 9.64 -6.79 7.95
C THR A 122 8.84 -5.50 7.92
N TYR A 123 7.52 -5.64 8.09
CA TYR A 123 6.56 -4.53 8.00
C TYR A 123 6.00 -4.19 9.38
N ASP A 124 5.87 -2.90 9.66
CA ASP A 124 5.29 -2.39 10.90
C ASP A 124 3.77 -2.16 10.76
N LEU A 125 3.32 -1.81 9.57
CA LEU A 125 1.91 -1.59 9.26
C LEU A 125 1.66 -1.93 7.80
N VAL A 126 0.58 -2.67 7.54
CA VAL A 126 0.07 -2.89 6.18
C VAL A 126 -1.41 -2.60 6.15
N HIS A 127 -1.82 -1.73 5.24
CA HIS A 127 -3.21 -1.40 4.98
C HIS A 127 -3.71 -2.15 3.75
N PHE A 128 -4.71 -3.03 3.96
CA PHE A 128 -5.33 -3.82 2.90
C PHE A 128 -6.58 -3.10 2.40
N ASP A 129 -6.46 -2.41 1.30
CA ASP A 129 -7.56 -1.68 0.64
C ASP A 129 -7.66 -2.01 -0.86
N GLY A 130 -7.21 -3.18 -1.23
CA GLY A 130 -7.21 -3.70 -2.60
C GLY A 130 -8.37 -4.66 -2.86
N PRO A 131 -8.09 -5.88 -3.35
CA PRO A 131 -9.12 -6.88 -3.63
C PRO A 131 -9.89 -7.29 -2.38
N HIS A 132 -11.18 -7.59 -2.56
CA HIS A 132 -12.04 -8.13 -1.52
C HIS A 132 -12.42 -9.60 -1.74
N LYS A 133 -11.80 -10.28 -2.72
CA LYS A 133 -11.94 -11.74 -2.86
C LYS A 133 -11.28 -12.43 -1.68
N THR A 134 -11.97 -13.40 -1.09
CA THR A 134 -11.51 -14.12 0.09
C THR A 134 -10.11 -14.71 -0.09
N VAL A 135 -9.84 -15.34 -1.24
CA VAL A 135 -8.53 -15.97 -1.52
C VAL A 135 -7.41 -14.92 -1.57
N ASP A 136 -7.67 -13.75 -2.15
CA ASP A 136 -6.67 -12.70 -2.28
C ASP A 136 -6.34 -12.11 -0.91
N VAL A 137 -7.35 -11.79 -0.11
CA VAL A 137 -7.19 -11.26 1.26
C VAL A 137 -6.46 -12.26 2.16
N ILE A 138 -6.77 -13.55 2.07
CA ILE A 138 -6.09 -14.60 2.84
C ILE A 138 -4.61 -14.68 2.43
N ASN A 139 -4.30 -14.67 1.14
CA ASN A 139 -2.93 -14.73 0.64
C ASN A 139 -2.11 -13.51 1.08
N GLU A 140 -2.69 -12.32 1.01
CA GLU A 140 -2.07 -11.09 1.50
C GLU A 140 -1.81 -11.18 3.02
N ALA A 141 -2.79 -11.59 3.80
CA ALA A 141 -2.67 -11.72 5.25
C ALA A 141 -1.59 -12.74 5.66
N ILE A 142 -1.47 -13.86 4.95
CA ILE A 142 -0.43 -14.86 5.18
C ILE A 142 0.95 -14.28 4.85
N PHE A 143 1.10 -13.65 3.70
CA PHE A 143 2.37 -13.08 3.26
C PHE A 143 2.89 -12.03 4.23
N PHE A 144 2.09 -11.03 4.53
CA PHE A 144 2.49 -9.93 5.41
C PHE A 144 2.52 -10.33 6.89
N GLY A 145 1.65 -11.24 7.31
CA GLY A 145 1.66 -11.78 8.67
C GLY A 145 2.98 -12.49 9.03
N LYS A 146 3.56 -13.22 8.08
CA LYS A 146 4.89 -13.85 8.26
C LYS A 146 6.04 -12.84 8.29
N ARG A 147 5.79 -11.61 7.86
CA ARG A 147 6.76 -10.52 7.75
C ARG A 147 6.44 -9.34 8.67
N SER A 148 5.54 -9.54 9.63
CA SER A 148 5.25 -8.53 10.65
C SER A 148 6.32 -8.52 11.74
N LYS A 149 6.57 -7.32 12.26
CA LYS A 149 7.42 -7.15 13.45
C LYS A 149 6.70 -7.57 14.72
#